data_f4c80fd594c19412917344fcdd48cab5
#
_entry.id   f4c80fd594c19412917344fcdd48cab5
#
_cell.length_a   1.000
_cell.length_b   1.000
_cell.length_c   1.000
_cell.angle_alpha   90.00
_cell.angle_beta   90.00
_cell.angle_gamma   90.00
#
_symmetry.space_group_name_H-M   'P 1'
#
loop_
_entity.id
_entity.type
_entity.pdbx_description
1 polymer ?
#
loop_
_entity_poly.entity_id
_entity_poly.type
_entity_poly.pdbx_seq_one_letter_code
_entity_poly.pdbx_strand_id
1 'polypeptide(L)'
;VALNDEAMNGQGLLPRFLFAFPDNMNGQIIYNTDERLDAKPDLDPRLQAYWQRCRELLDPSQSSIKTDDEGRIIRFNMPFKDRQARKALADYQTQKESQLCKGGKLEKYASYARRLHENASRIASILAYFDGRRVITADDIHRASLLTDYSIAERMRYTDKPQASDNDAQKLISWLVNYCNRQSVKQLAYS
;
A
#
# COMPACT_ATOMS: atom_id res chain seq x y z
N VAL A 1 -12.00 13.29 4.82
CA VAL A 1 -10.86 12.55 5.32
C VAL A 1 -9.68 12.71 4.38
N ALA A 2 -8.43 12.80 4.88
CA ALA A 2 -7.21 13.18 4.15
C ALA A 2 -6.96 12.44 2.82
N LEU A 3 -7.41 11.19 2.68
CA LEU A 3 -7.20 10.39 1.45
C LEU A 3 -7.99 10.90 0.24
N ASN A 4 -9.05 11.67 0.46
CA ASN A 4 -9.87 12.24 -0.60
C ASN A 4 -9.61 13.74 -0.78
N ASP A 5 -8.60 14.28 -0.10
CA ASP A 5 -8.19 15.68 -0.23
C ASP A 5 -7.57 15.90 -1.61
N GLU A 6 -8.22 16.73 -2.42
CA GLU A 6 -7.79 17.03 -3.80
C GLU A 6 -6.42 17.71 -3.83
N ALA A 7 -6.12 18.56 -2.85
CA ALA A 7 -4.83 19.25 -2.78
C ALA A 7 -3.69 18.27 -2.51
N MET A 8 -3.86 17.36 -1.55
CA MET A 8 -2.85 16.33 -1.24
C MET A 8 -2.67 15.32 -2.39
N ASN A 9 -3.75 14.98 -3.09
CA ASN A 9 -3.69 14.13 -4.27
C ASN A 9 -3.05 14.87 -5.45
N GLY A 10 -3.43 16.13 -5.70
CA GLY A 10 -2.91 16.95 -6.79
C GLY A 10 -1.43 17.30 -6.65
N GLN A 11 -0.95 17.55 -5.42
CA GLN A 11 0.46 17.80 -5.13
C GLN A 11 1.33 16.52 -5.21
N GLY A 12 0.71 15.36 -5.44
CA GLY A 12 1.42 14.08 -5.59
C GLY A 12 2.01 13.54 -4.27
N LEU A 13 1.61 14.06 -3.12
CA LEU A 13 2.06 13.56 -1.83
C LEU A 13 1.52 12.15 -1.59
N LEU A 14 0.19 12.00 -1.55
CA LEU A 14 -0.46 10.71 -1.29
C LEU A 14 -0.08 9.60 -2.29
N PRO A 15 0.08 9.87 -3.59
CA PRO A 15 0.53 8.85 -4.55
C PRO A 15 1.90 8.24 -4.29
N ARG A 16 2.69 8.83 -3.41
CA ARG A 16 4.02 8.31 -3.00
C ARG A 16 3.98 7.37 -1.81
N PHE A 17 2.84 7.27 -1.13
CA PHE A 17 2.66 6.35 0.00
C PHE A 17 2.13 4.99 -0.46
N LEU A 18 2.54 3.96 0.26
CA LEU A 18 1.90 2.65 0.21
C LEU A 18 0.82 2.61 1.29
N PHE A 19 -0.33 2.05 0.94
CA PHE A 19 -1.46 1.91 1.85
C PHE A 19 -1.68 0.44 2.20
N ALA A 20 -1.97 0.20 3.47
CA ALA A 20 -2.44 -1.07 3.96
C ALA A 20 -3.47 -0.79 5.07
N PHE A 21 -4.62 -1.41 4.98
CA PHE A 21 -5.71 -1.28 5.95
C PHE A 21 -6.11 -2.67 6.42
N PRO A 22 -5.30 -3.31 7.28
CA PRO A 22 -5.62 -4.65 7.77
C PRO A 22 -6.95 -4.64 8.53
N ASP A 23 -7.69 -5.72 8.41
CA ASP A 23 -8.92 -5.88 9.18
C ASP A 23 -8.59 -6.01 10.67
N ASN A 24 -9.52 -5.51 11.50
CA ASN A 24 -9.36 -5.60 12.94
C ASN A 24 -9.59 -7.05 13.39
N MET A 25 -8.55 -7.66 13.92
CA MET A 25 -8.55 -9.03 14.44
C MET A 25 -8.83 -9.10 15.96
N ASN A 26 -9.24 -7.98 16.59
CA ASN A 26 -9.52 -7.96 18.01
C ASN A 26 -10.61 -8.97 18.38
N GLY A 27 -10.36 -9.80 19.36
CA GLY A 27 -11.27 -10.87 19.79
C GLY A 27 -11.22 -12.14 18.95
N GLN A 28 -10.46 -12.17 17.85
CA GLN A 28 -10.31 -13.34 16.97
C GLN A 28 -8.98 -14.07 17.17
N ILE A 29 -8.04 -13.45 17.90
CA ILE A 29 -6.70 -14.02 18.08
C ILE A 29 -6.73 -15.03 19.21
N ILE A 30 -6.44 -16.27 18.91
CA ILE A 30 -6.29 -17.36 19.87
C ILE A 30 -4.79 -17.51 20.16
N TYR A 31 -4.40 -17.34 21.42
CA TYR A 31 -2.99 -17.38 21.84
C TYR A 31 -2.55 -18.76 22.36
N ASN A 32 -3.48 -19.59 22.78
CA ASN A 32 -3.22 -20.88 23.43
C ASN A 32 -3.35 -22.08 22.50
N THR A 33 -3.04 -21.91 21.22
CA THR A 33 -2.91 -23.05 20.29
C THR A 33 -1.56 -23.74 20.49
N ASP A 34 -1.51 -25.07 20.36
CA ASP A 34 -0.27 -25.84 20.49
C ASP A 34 0.81 -25.31 19.54
N GLU A 35 0.46 -24.96 18.30
CA GLU A 35 1.37 -24.35 17.34
C GLU A 35 2.04 -23.06 17.85
N ARG A 36 1.30 -22.24 18.62
CA ARG A 36 1.85 -20.98 19.17
C ARG A 36 2.69 -21.23 20.42
N LEU A 37 2.27 -22.19 21.26
CA LEU A 37 2.97 -22.52 22.49
C LEU A 37 4.32 -23.20 22.19
N ASP A 38 4.34 -24.03 21.14
CA ASP A 38 5.56 -24.75 20.71
C ASP A 38 6.40 -23.97 19.71
N ALA A 39 5.92 -22.82 19.23
CA ALA A 39 6.66 -22.00 18.28
C ALA A 39 7.96 -21.48 18.88
N LYS A 40 9.06 -21.73 18.18
CA LYS A 40 10.40 -21.22 18.50
C LYS A 40 10.90 -20.33 17.36
N PRO A 41 10.33 -19.12 17.22
CA PRO A 41 10.66 -18.24 16.09
C PRO A 41 12.14 -17.84 16.06
N ASP A 42 12.80 -17.80 17.20
CA ASP A 42 14.23 -17.57 17.35
C ASP A 42 15.10 -18.66 16.71
N LEU A 43 14.56 -19.87 16.55
CA LEU A 43 15.24 -20.99 15.87
C LEU A 43 14.89 -21.12 14.39
N ASP A 44 13.96 -20.35 13.85
CA ASP A 44 13.63 -20.39 12.42
C ASP A 44 14.80 -19.85 11.59
N PRO A 45 15.41 -20.67 10.71
CA PRO A 45 16.57 -20.24 9.91
C PRO A 45 16.30 -19.04 9.02
N ARG A 46 15.05 -18.86 8.57
CA ARG A 46 14.65 -17.72 7.72
C ARG A 46 14.67 -16.43 8.53
N LEU A 47 14.19 -16.46 9.78
CA LEU A 47 14.23 -15.30 10.68
C LEU A 47 15.66 -15.00 11.11
N GLN A 48 16.46 -16.02 11.39
CA GLN A 48 17.88 -15.82 11.70
C GLN A 48 18.63 -15.17 10.54
N ALA A 49 18.43 -15.65 9.31
CA ALA A 49 19.03 -15.05 8.10
C ALA A 49 18.56 -13.60 7.88
N TYR A 50 17.27 -13.32 8.09
CA TYR A 50 16.72 -11.97 8.03
C TYR A 50 17.38 -11.04 9.05
N TRP A 51 17.45 -11.44 10.31
CA TRP A 51 18.08 -10.66 11.37
C TRP A 51 19.57 -10.46 11.17
N GLN A 52 20.25 -11.48 10.65
CA GLN A 52 21.65 -11.38 10.28
C GLN A 52 21.83 -10.30 9.19
N ARG A 53 21.01 -10.34 8.16
CA ARG A 53 21.05 -9.33 7.09
C ARG A 53 20.74 -7.92 7.60
N CYS A 54 19.77 -7.77 8.48
CA CYS A 54 19.48 -6.48 9.12
C CYS A 54 20.70 -5.95 9.89
N ARG A 55 21.40 -6.80 10.66
CA ARG A 55 22.61 -6.40 11.38
C ARG A 55 23.72 -5.94 10.44
N GLU A 56 23.97 -6.68 9.35
CA GLU A 56 24.96 -6.30 8.33
C GLU A 56 24.67 -4.93 7.70
N LEU A 57 23.40 -4.65 7.41
CA LEU A 57 22.99 -3.38 6.81
C LEU A 57 23.05 -2.22 7.79
N LEU A 58 22.87 -2.48 9.08
CA LEU A 58 22.86 -1.47 10.14
C LEU A 58 24.25 -1.27 10.77
N ASP A 59 25.22 -2.12 10.48
CA ASP A 59 26.57 -1.98 11.00
C ASP A 59 27.31 -0.80 10.31
N PRO A 60 27.63 0.27 11.06
CA PRO A 60 28.31 1.44 10.49
C PRO A 60 29.69 1.10 9.90
N SER A 61 30.36 0.08 10.44
CA SER A 61 31.71 -0.33 9.99
C SER A 61 31.67 -1.01 8.62
N GLN A 62 30.55 -1.63 8.28
CA GLN A 62 30.30 -2.30 7.00
C GLN A 62 29.44 -1.45 6.06
N SER A 63 28.94 -0.32 6.53
CA SER A 63 28.10 0.52 5.71
C SER A 63 28.88 1.03 4.51
N SER A 64 28.41 0.67 3.34
CA SER A 64 28.93 1.20 2.08
C SER A 64 28.48 2.66 1.82
N ILE A 65 28.01 3.33 2.87
CA ILE A 65 27.66 4.74 2.80
C ILE A 65 28.96 5.53 2.70
N LYS A 66 29.20 6.06 1.51
CA LYS A 66 30.30 6.98 1.28
C LYS A 66 29.78 8.39 1.43
N THR A 67 30.57 9.23 2.06
CA THR A 67 30.34 10.67 2.10
C THR A 67 31.36 11.39 1.20
N ASP A 68 30.94 12.51 0.63
CA ASP A 68 31.86 13.44 -0.03
C ASP A 68 32.64 14.25 1.00
N ASP A 69 33.55 15.10 0.54
CA ASP A 69 34.42 15.95 1.37
C ASP A 69 33.62 16.96 2.23
N GLU A 70 32.35 17.18 1.88
CA GLU A 70 31.40 18.06 2.60
C GLU A 70 30.48 17.27 3.55
N GLY A 71 30.72 15.96 3.72
CA GLY A 71 29.94 15.08 4.61
C GLY A 71 28.55 14.66 4.09
N ARG A 72 28.25 14.94 2.80
CA ARG A 72 26.98 14.53 2.18
C ARG A 72 27.05 13.08 1.71
N ILE A 73 25.96 12.36 1.86
CA ILE A 73 25.88 10.95 1.43
C ILE A 73 25.98 10.86 -0.08
N ILE A 74 27.00 10.16 -0.56
CA ILE A 74 27.15 9.81 -1.97
C ILE A 74 26.14 8.72 -2.31
N ARG A 75 25.14 9.07 -3.10
CA ARG A 75 24.14 8.11 -3.60
C ARG A 75 24.77 7.22 -4.66
N PHE A 76 24.51 5.93 -4.59
CA PHE A 76 24.85 5.02 -5.68
C PHE A 76 23.62 4.68 -6.52
N ASN A 77 23.84 4.45 -7.80
CA ASN A 77 22.79 4.05 -8.71
C ASN A 77 22.52 2.53 -8.60
N MET A 78 21.26 2.14 -8.70
CA MET A 78 20.82 0.76 -8.85
C MET A 78 20.33 0.54 -10.28
N PRO A 79 21.21 0.15 -11.23
CA PRO A 79 20.81 -0.05 -12.61
C PRO A 79 19.98 -1.32 -12.78
N PHE A 80 19.17 -1.36 -13.83
CA PHE A 80 18.56 -2.61 -14.27
C PHE A 80 19.63 -3.57 -14.80
N LYS A 81 19.52 -4.84 -14.42
CA LYS A 81 20.46 -5.88 -14.81
C LYS A 81 20.57 -6.01 -16.33
N ASP A 82 19.45 -5.97 -17.02
CA ASP A 82 19.35 -6.25 -18.45
C ASP A 82 18.09 -5.64 -19.08
N ARG A 83 17.87 -5.95 -20.37
CA ARG A 83 16.68 -5.53 -21.12
C ARG A 83 15.41 -6.15 -20.54
N GLN A 84 15.46 -7.37 -20.01
CA GLN A 84 14.30 -8.07 -19.46
C GLN A 84 13.78 -7.35 -18.22
N ALA A 85 14.67 -6.90 -17.33
CA ALA A 85 14.29 -6.13 -16.16
C ALA A 85 13.63 -4.79 -16.54
N ARG A 86 14.17 -4.07 -17.54
CA ARG A 86 13.55 -2.84 -18.06
C ARG A 86 12.17 -3.13 -18.68
N LYS A 87 12.07 -4.23 -19.45
CA LYS A 87 10.81 -4.62 -20.06
C LYS A 87 9.75 -4.94 -19.02
N ALA A 88 10.08 -5.66 -17.95
CA ALA A 88 9.15 -5.97 -16.87
C ALA A 88 8.54 -4.70 -16.26
N LEU A 89 9.34 -3.66 -16.03
CA LEU A 89 8.82 -2.38 -15.53
C LEU A 89 7.93 -1.66 -16.56
N ALA A 90 8.34 -1.65 -17.83
CA ALA A 90 7.58 -1.04 -18.91
C ALA A 90 6.23 -1.75 -19.16
N ASP A 91 6.23 -3.08 -19.10
CA ASP A 91 5.01 -3.89 -19.21
C ASP A 91 4.04 -3.59 -18.04
N TYR A 92 4.58 -3.50 -16.82
CA TYR A 92 3.80 -3.12 -15.65
C TYR A 92 3.19 -1.72 -15.81
N GLN A 93 3.98 -0.72 -16.23
CA GLN A 93 3.50 0.63 -16.48
C GLN A 93 2.39 0.65 -17.53
N THR A 94 2.58 -0.06 -18.65
CA THR A 94 1.60 -0.16 -19.74
C THR A 94 0.30 -0.80 -19.26
N GLN A 95 0.41 -1.85 -18.45
CA GLN A 95 -0.76 -2.51 -17.84
C GLN A 95 -1.56 -1.55 -16.96
N LYS A 96 -0.91 -0.70 -16.17
CA LYS A 96 -1.62 0.27 -15.32
C LYS A 96 -2.21 1.40 -16.15
N GLU A 97 -1.48 1.90 -17.14
CA GLU A 97 -1.98 2.94 -18.06
C GLU A 97 -3.23 2.49 -18.79
N SER A 98 -3.29 1.24 -19.25
CA SER A 98 -4.49 0.71 -19.94
C SER A 98 -5.75 0.70 -19.04
N GLN A 99 -5.60 0.71 -17.73
CA GLN A 99 -6.70 0.74 -16.76
C GLN A 99 -7.17 2.16 -16.41
N LEU A 100 -6.50 3.20 -16.95
CA LEU A 100 -6.84 4.62 -16.73
C LEU A 100 -7.84 5.16 -17.76
N CYS A 101 -8.17 4.40 -18.80
CA CYS A 101 -9.15 4.82 -19.80
C CYS A 101 -10.53 5.07 -19.17
N LYS A 102 -11.39 5.79 -19.89
CA LYS A 102 -12.77 6.04 -19.46
C LYS A 102 -13.51 4.73 -19.19
N GLY A 103 -14.06 4.58 -17.99
CA GLY A 103 -14.66 3.34 -17.50
C GLY A 103 -13.65 2.29 -17.02
N GLY A 104 -12.36 2.58 -17.06
CA GLY A 104 -11.31 1.67 -16.56
C GLY A 104 -11.26 1.63 -15.04
N LYS A 105 -10.75 0.50 -14.52
CA LYS A 105 -10.71 0.22 -13.08
C LYS A 105 -9.99 1.30 -12.24
N LEU A 106 -8.99 1.97 -12.82
CA LEU A 106 -8.15 2.95 -12.14
C LEU A 106 -8.45 4.41 -12.53
N GLU A 107 -9.51 4.66 -13.32
CA GLU A 107 -9.85 6.01 -13.77
C GLU A 107 -9.93 7.01 -12.62
N LYS A 108 -10.64 6.67 -11.53
CA LYS A 108 -10.79 7.52 -10.34
C LYS A 108 -9.51 7.69 -9.53
N TYR A 109 -8.52 6.85 -9.77
CA TYR A 109 -7.25 6.80 -9.02
C TYR A 109 -6.05 7.18 -9.89
N ALA A 110 -6.28 7.94 -10.97
CA ALA A 110 -5.28 8.22 -12.00
C ALA A 110 -3.97 8.82 -11.44
N SER A 111 -4.06 9.78 -10.51
CA SER A 111 -2.88 10.38 -9.88
C SER A 111 -2.01 9.36 -9.15
N TYR A 112 -2.64 8.38 -8.49
CA TYR A 112 -1.98 7.30 -7.78
C TYR A 112 -1.45 6.23 -8.74
N ALA A 113 -2.27 5.81 -9.70
CA ALA A 113 -1.93 4.75 -10.63
C ALA A 113 -0.71 5.11 -11.50
N ARG A 114 -0.59 6.37 -11.91
CA ARG A 114 0.59 6.86 -12.65
C ARG A 114 1.89 6.80 -11.86
N ARG A 115 1.85 6.67 -10.54
CA ARG A 115 3.03 6.55 -9.67
C ARG A 115 3.39 5.11 -9.32
N LEU A 116 2.53 4.12 -9.63
CA LEU A 116 2.75 2.75 -9.24
C LEU A 116 4.06 2.18 -9.77
N HIS A 117 4.41 2.44 -11.04
CA HIS A 117 5.65 1.97 -11.64
C HIS A 117 6.90 2.61 -10.99
N GLU A 118 6.82 3.89 -10.60
CA GLU A 118 7.89 4.57 -9.88
C GLU A 118 8.07 3.95 -8.48
N ASN A 119 6.98 3.72 -7.77
CA ASN A 119 7.01 3.06 -6.47
C ASN A 119 7.52 1.61 -6.58
N ALA A 120 7.09 0.86 -7.59
CA ALA A 120 7.58 -0.49 -7.86
C ALA A 120 9.10 -0.50 -8.13
N SER A 121 9.60 0.46 -8.93
CA SER A 121 11.04 0.60 -9.18
C SER A 121 11.84 0.87 -7.90
N ARG A 122 11.33 1.73 -7.02
CA ARG A 122 11.96 2.03 -5.71
C ARG A 122 11.98 0.82 -4.80
N ILE A 123 10.86 0.09 -4.70
CA ILE A 123 10.75 -1.12 -3.88
C ILE A 123 11.69 -2.20 -4.44
N ALA A 124 11.72 -2.39 -5.76
CA ALA A 124 12.61 -3.34 -6.41
C ALA A 124 14.09 -3.06 -6.11
N SER A 125 14.48 -1.76 -6.08
CA SER A 125 15.83 -1.36 -5.68
C SER A 125 16.14 -1.75 -4.24
N ILE A 126 15.20 -1.53 -3.33
CA ILE A 126 15.35 -1.89 -1.90
C ILE A 126 15.46 -3.41 -1.74
N LEU A 127 14.60 -4.18 -2.42
CA LEU A 127 14.65 -5.65 -2.38
C LEU A 127 15.98 -6.17 -2.91
N ALA A 128 16.43 -5.68 -4.06
CA ALA A 128 17.73 -6.07 -4.64
C ALA A 128 18.89 -5.74 -3.70
N TYR A 129 18.86 -4.57 -3.07
CA TYR A 129 19.90 -4.16 -2.12
C TYR A 129 19.89 -5.00 -0.84
N PHE A 130 18.69 -5.30 -0.33
CA PHE A 130 18.54 -6.19 0.83
C PHE A 130 19.10 -7.57 0.53
N ASP A 131 18.87 -8.09 -0.67
CA ASP A 131 19.41 -9.38 -1.13
C ASP A 131 20.93 -9.31 -1.46
N GLY A 132 21.64 -8.22 -1.16
CA GLY A 132 23.07 -8.04 -1.39
C GLY A 132 23.46 -7.72 -2.83
N ARG A 133 22.49 -7.43 -3.70
CA ARG A 133 22.73 -7.13 -5.12
C ARG A 133 22.79 -5.62 -5.38
N ARG A 134 23.52 -5.23 -6.42
CA ARG A 134 23.65 -3.84 -6.89
C ARG A 134 22.96 -3.60 -8.23
N VAL A 135 22.13 -4.53 -8.65
CA VAL A 135 21.36 -4.47 -9.91
C VAL A 135 19.94 -4.96 -9.67
N ILE A 136 18.98 -4.38 -10.37
CA ILE A 136 17.57 -4.74 -10.31
C ILE A 136 17.28 -5.78 -11.38
N THR A 137 16.67 -6.90 -11.02
CA THR A 137 16.24 -7.97 -11.94
C THR A 137 14.76 -7.85 -12.28
N ALA A 138 14.29 -8.61 -13.27
CA ALA A 138 12.87 -8.71 -13.59
C ALA A 138 12.06 -9.28 -12.41
N ASP A 139 12.62 -10.24 -11.65
CA ASP A 139 11.99 -10.80 -10.47
C ASP A 139 11.76 -9.75 -9.38
N ASP A 140 12.72 -8.86 -9.15
CA ASP A 140 12.55 -7.75 -8.19
C ASP A 140 11.40 -6.83 -8.59
N ILE A 141 11.24 -6.56 -9.90
CA ILE A 141 10.11 -5.77 -10.40
C ILE A 141 8.80 -6.52 -10.18
N HIS A 142 8.74 -7.81 -10.45
CA HIS A 142 7.53 -8.61 -10.20
C HIS A 142 7.16 -8.63 -8.71
N ARG A 143 8.10 -8.87 -7.82
CA ARG A 143 7.88 -8.84 -6.36
C ARG A 143 7.41 -7.47 -5.90
N ALA A 144 8.02 -6.40 -6.40
CA ALA A 144 7.64 -5.03 -6.09
C ALA A 144 6.24 -4.67 -6.62
N SER A 145 5.88 -5.14 -7.82
CA SER A 145 4.57 -4.90 -8.41
C SER A 145 3.44 -5.51 -7.58
N LEU A 146 3.65 -6.67 -6.97
CA LEU A 146 2.68 -7.28 -6.05
C LEU A 146 2.38 -6.36 -4.86
N LEU A 147 3.41 -5.72 -4.28
CA LEU A 147 3.23 -4.80 -3.15
C LEU A 147 2.50 -3.52 -3.56
N THR A 148 2.82 -2.97 -4.72
CA THR A 148 2.14 -1.77 -5.22
C THR A 148 0.70 -2.08 -5.64
N ASP A 149 0.43 -3.25 -6.19
CA ASP A 149 -0.92 -3.70 -6.55
C ASP A 149 -1.77 -3.97 -5.31
N TYR A 150 -1.20 -4.57 -4.29
CA TYR A 150 -1.85 -4.68 -2.99
C TYR A 150 -2.21 -3.30 -2.44
N SER A 151 -1.26 -2.36 -2.46
CA SER A 151 -1.47 -1.02 -1.91
C SER A 151 -2.60 -0.25 -2.63
N ILE A 152 -2.67 -0.31 -3.98
CA ILE A 152 -3.76 0.36 -4.67
C ILE A 152 -5.10 -0.35 -4.45
N ALA A 153 -5.12 -1.66 -4.35
CA ALA A 153 -6.32 -2.42 -4.03
C ALA A 153 -6.85 -2.06 -2.63
N GLU A 154 -5.97 -1.93 -1.64
CA GLU A 154 -6.33 -1.49 -0.28
C GLU A 154 -6.87 -0.06 -0.27
N ARG A 155 -6.24 0.85 -1.01
CA ARG A 155 -6.75 2.21 -1.17
C ARG A 155 -8.16 2.22 -1.76
N MET A 156 -8.39 1.47 -2.83
CA MET A 156 -9.70 1.35 -3.47
C MET A 156 -10.72 0.78 -2.47
N ARG A 157 -10.37 -0.32 -1.81
CA ARG A 157 -11.22 -0.96 -0.80
C ARG A 157 -11.60 0.00 0.33
N TYR A 158 -10.65 0.84 0.77
CA TYR A 158 -10.89 1.80 1.83
C TYR A 158 -11.75 2.98 1.39
N THR A 159 -11.49 3.52 0.19
CA THR A 159 -12.23 4.68 -0.32
C THR A 159 -13.63 4.33 -0.86
N ASP A 160 -13.80 3.11 -1.37
CA ASP A 160 -15.08 2.63 -1.89
C ASP A 160 -16.00 2.08 -0.78
N LYS A 161 -15.47 1.85 0.44
CA LYS A 161 -16.33 1.56 1.59
C LYS A 161 -17.16 2.80 1.91
N PRO A 162 -18.51 2.68 2.03
CA PRO A 162 -19.33 3.76 2.55
C PRO A 162 -18.73 4.18 3.90
N GLN A 163 -18.40 5.47 4.02
CA GLN A 163 -17.88 5.96 5.30
C GLN A 163 -18.98 5.79 6.35
N ALA A 164 -18.58 5.43 7.58
CA ALA A 164 -19.53 5.26 8.68
C ALA A 164 -20.41 6.50 8.87
N SER A 165 -19.89 7.70 8.60
CA SER A 165 -20.62 8.96 8.59
C SER A 165 -21.74 9.02 7.55
N ASP A 166 -21.50 8.50 6.33
CA ASP A 166 -22.53 8.46 5.28
C ASP A 166 -23.61 7.45 5.64
N ASN A 167 -23.22 6.33 6.25
CA ASN A 167 -24.16 5.33 6.73
C ASN A 167 -25.02 5.86 7.90
N ASP A 168 -24.45 6.65 8.79
CA ASP A 168 -25.18 7.25 9.92
C ASP A 168 -26.07 8.41 9.45
N ALA A 169 -25.64 9.21 8.47
CA ALA A 169 -26.47 10.21 7.82
C ALA A 169 -27.66 9.57 7.09
N GLN A 170 -27.44 8.50 6.34
CA GLN A 170 -28.50 7.74 5.68
C GLN A 170 -29.46 7.08 6.66
N LYS A 171 -28.98 6.55 7.78
CA LYS A 171 -29.81 6.02 8.87
C LYS A 171 -30.67 7.12 9.49
N LEU A 172 -30.06 8.30 9.74
CA LEU A 172 -30.79 9.45 10.27
C LEU A 172 -31.87 9.93 9.31
N ILE A 173 -31.56 10.05 8.02
CA ILE A 173 -32.54 10.42 6.99
C ILE A 173 -33.66 9.39 6.93
N SER A 174 -33.35 8.11 6.89
CA SER A 174 -34.36 7.03 6.88
C SER A 174 -35.22 7.06 8.12
N TRP A 175 -34.62 7.31 9.29
CA TRP A 175 -35.38 7.45 10.54
C TRP A 175 -36.29 8.68 10.51
N LEU A 176 -35.79 9.86 10.03
CA LEU A 176 -36.60 11.07 9.91
C LEU A 176 -37.78 10.88 8.95
N VAL A 177 -37.56 10.27 7.79
CA VAL A 177 -38.63 9.99 6.82
C VAL A 177 -39.71 9.08 7.46
N ASN A 178 -39.29 8.01 8.13
CA ASN A 178 -40.21 7.11 8.83
C ASN A 178 -40.95 7.80 9.98
N TYR A 179 -40.28 8.68 10.72
CA TYR A 179 -40.90 9.46 11.78
C TYR A 179 -41.96 10.43 11.24
N CYS A 180 -41.61 11.20 10.18
CA CYS A 180 -42.58 12.12 9.55
C CYS A 180 -43.79 11.38 8.97
N ASN A 181 -43.58 10.25 8.28
CA ASN A 181 -44.68 9.44 7.78
C ASN A 181 -45.59 8.94 8.85
N ARG A 182 -45.05 8.51 10.01
CA ARG A 182 -45.84 8.07 11.18
C ARG A 182 -46.66 9.22 11.81
N GLN A 183 -46.11 10.44 11.81
CA GLN A 183 -46.82 11.62 12.34
C GLN A 183 -47.91 12.09 11.39
N SER A 184 -47.67 12.09 10.07
CA SER A 184 -48.66 12.42 9.03
C SER A 184 -49.88 11.46 9.10
N VAL A 185 -49.64 10.17 9.29
CA VAL A 185 -50.71 9.18 9.48
C VAL A 185 -51.51 9.42 10.77
N LYS A 186 -50.84 9.86 11.85
CA LYS A 186 -51.58 10.23 13.09
C LYS A 186 -52.47 11.45 12.92
N GLN A 187 -52.00 12.49 12.18
CA GLN A 187 -52.84 13.66 11.92
C GLN A 187 -54.06 13.34 11.06
N LEU A 188 -53.95 12.44 10.09
CA LEU A 188 -55.08 11.99 9.27
C LEU A 188 -56.07 11.10 10.05
N ALA A 189 -55.65 10.45 11.13
CA ALA A 189 -56.49 9.63 11.97
C ALA A 189 -57.29 10.44 13.02
N TYR A 190 -57.01 11.73 13.20
CA TYR A 190 -57.70 12.65 14.12
C TYR A 190 -58.51 13.75 13.41
N SER A 191 -58.55 13.73 12.06
CA SER A 191 -59.40 14.59 11.25
C SER A 191 -60.62 13.77 10.72
#